data_360e0002526bbdcf12748b2438931170
#
_entry.id   360e0002526bbdcf12748b2438931170
#
_cell.length_a   1.000
_cell.length_b   1.000
_cell.length_c   1.000
_cell.angle_alpha   90.00
_cell.angle_beta   90.00
_cell.angle_gamma   90.00
#
_symmetry.space_group_name_H-M   'P 1'
#
loop_
_entity.id
_entity.type
_entity.pdbx_description
1 polymer ?
#
loop_
_entity_poly.entity_id
_entity_poly.type
_entity_poly.pdbx_seq_one_letter_code
_entity_poly.pdbx_strand_id
1 'polypeptide(L)'
;MRKLLTYSLILALILPSCMKGFEDLNKNPNTLDTPTPELLMNSSMRGTLGLYGGDLNRVVTFNYTQMFVGFQGRFQRYSEEPSALVNYWRDAFVKSLMPVQNILSIYGNKEGYENRIRMATIWRCYLLSQITAIWGPVPYEGGLNGDIVVKYNREQDIYYMLFDDLKAAADNLDEAGDKFKTDVLFPTSSGNSDITKWKKFANSLRLRLAMRISNAAPNGDPEKAKSVVDEVFACEPMTMTTDEDCASSHWGGLVSAEGGDYNPLYYYAVYERAKNIGTLPAFGETGVYHMLPYGDPRLAVYAQKVPDIKTADRTTPAHAGEYFGDTASYGGFGGESGITPPGDKVHAKLTREDYSPIGEWFLKPDAEFVFLSYAEVSFLKSEARLRGWGASSAKSAADYYIEGIRASMSHYGLAGEDVENYLETPGIKWGTATKTTDDEGNDISVQFMDWLQICSSIVGTNDFLKQIIMQHWLAIPNQGVDMWTLMRRTQLMNFEPCFSGYEGFYKYIPYRLKYPTSEIQYNTTECEIACDNYLQPRGNFKGNDMYVKLWWALPNVKNTAIPEETPYL
;
A
#
# COMPACT_ATOMS: atom_id res chain seq x y z
N MET A 1 -10.72 -60.35 -50.75
CA MET A 1 -11.63 -59.71 -49.81
C MET A 1 -11.59 -60.29 -48.39
N ARG A 2 -11.70 -61.63 -48.17
CA ARG A 2 -11.68 -62.19 -46.80
C ARG A 2 -10.39 -61.90 -45.98
N LYS A 3 -9.23 -61.91 -46.59
CA LYS A 3 -7.96 -61.61 -45.87
C LYS A 3 -7.81 -60.12 -45.49
N LEU A 4 -8.36 -59.16 -46.27
CA LEU A 4 -8.39 -57.74 -45.92
C LEU A 4 -9.31 -57.45 -44.73
N LEU A 5 -10.48 -58.12 -44.68
CA LEU A 5 -11.41 -57.97 -43.55
C LEU A 5 -10.82 -58.50 -42.24
N THR A 6 -10.04 -59.58 -42.31
CA THR A 6 -9.39 -60.14 -41.12
C THR A 6 -8.30 -59.21 -40.57
N TYR A 7 -7.51 -58.57 -41.44
CA TYR A 7 -6.51 -57.58 -41.02
C TYR A 7 -7.13 -56.28 -40.49
N SER A 8 -8.26 -55.82 -41.07
CA SER A 8 -8.98 -54.67 -40.54
C SER A 8 -9.64 -54.95 -39.18
N LEU A 9 -10.09 -56.16 -38.92
CA LEU A 9 -10.68 -56.58 -37.64
C LEU A 9 -9.59 -56.70 -36.54
N ILE A 10 -8.39 -57.17 -36.88
CA ILE A 10 -7.25 -57.26 -35.95
C ILE A 10 -6.74 -55.87 -35.64
N LEU A 11 -6.66 -54.93 -36.59
CA LEU A 11 -6.24 -53.55 -36.37
C LEU A 11 -7.22 -52.77 -35.50
N ALA A 12 -8.55 -53.06 -35.62
CA ALA A 12 -9.59 -52.43 -34.80
C ALA A 12 -9.62 -52.93 -33.35
N LEU A 13 -9.07 -54.12 -33.06
CA LEU A 13 -8.99 -54.67 -31.71
C LEU A 13 -7.74 -54.21 -30.91
N ILE A 14 -6.75 -53.61 -31.59
CA ILE A 14 -5.52 -53.11 -30.95
C ILE A 14 -5.66 -51.66 -30.49
N LEU A 15 -6.63 -50.88 -31.02
CA LEU A 15 -6.80 -49.47 -30.70
C LEU A 15 -7.35 -49.15 -29.30
N PRO A 16 -8.15 -49.97 -28.60
CA PRO A 16 -8.60 -49.63 -27.23
C PRO A 16 -7.58 -49.99 -26.13
N SER A 17 -6.53 -50.72 -26.43
CA SER A 17 -5.61 -51.21 -25.36
C SER A 17 -4.56 -50.20 -24.89
N CYS A 18 -4.32 -49.12 -25.65
CA CYS A 18 -3.32 -48.12 -25.29
C CYS A 18 -3.84 -46.95 -24.46
N MET A 19 -5.15 -46.87 -24.23
CA MET A 19 -5.73 -45.72 -23.48
C MET A 19 -5.94 -46.01 -21.98
N LYS A 20 -5.92 -47.27 -21.54
CA LYS A 20 -6.00 -47.59 -20.12
C LYS A 20 -4.65 -47.31 -19.45
N GLY A 21 -4.62 -46.26 -18.62
CA GLY A 21 -3.42 -45.86 -17.88
C GLY A 21 -2.71 -44.63 -18.45
N PHE A 22 -3.16 -44.05 -19.58
CA PHE A 22 -2.57 -42.83 -20.12
C PHE A 22 -2.85 -41.59 -19.24
N GLU A 23 -3.98 -41.57 -18.55
CA GLU A 23 -4.30 -40.56 -17.56
C GLU A 23 -3.41 -40.66 -16.31
N ASP A 24 -3.06 -41.88 -15.88
CA ASP A 24 -2.18 -42.11 -14.74
C ASP A 24 -0.70 -41.88 -15.10
N LEU A 25 -0.27 -42.16 -16.35
CA LEU A 25 1.06 -41.87 -16.86
C LEU A 25 1.31 -40.38 -17.11
N ASN A 26 0.25 -39.61 -17.37
CA ASN A 26 0.31 -38.15 -17.55
C ASN A 26 0.15 -37.36 -16.23
N LYS A 27 -0.15 -38.04 -15.13
CA LYS A 27 -0.10 -37.39 -13.82
C LYS A 27 1.38 -37.19 -13.46
N ASN A 28 1.81 -35.93 -13.47
CA ASN A 28 3.14 -35.59 -12.95
C ASN A 28 3.18 -36.00 -11.46
N PRO A 29 4.00 -36.98 -11.04
CA PRO A 29 4.04 -37.45 -9.66
C PRO A 29 4.44 -36.35 -8.66
N ASN A 30 4.95 -35.21 -9.17
CA ASN A 30 5.32 -34.04 -8.38
C ASN A 30 4.23 -32.94 -8.36
N THR A 31 3.09 -33.13 -9.03
CA THR A 31 1.94 -32.21 -8.89
C THR A 31 1.04 -32.72 -7.78
N LEU A 32 0.79 -31.87 -6.80
CA LEU A 32 -0.26 -32.09 -5.81
C LEU A 32 -1.61 -32.09 -6.55
N ASP A 33 -2.33 -33.19 -6.52
CA ASP A 33 -3.68 -33.30 -7.14
C ASP A 33 -4.65 -32.25 -6.56
N THR A 34 -4.46 -31.86 -5.30
CA THR A 34 -5.18 -30.77 -4.64
C THR A 34 -4.21 -30.00 -3.75
N PRO A 35 -3.94 -28.72 -4.00
CA PRO A 35 -3.05 -27.93 -3.18
C PRO A 35 -3.61 -27.75 -1.76
N THR A 36 -2.76 -27.86 -0.74
CA THR A 36 -3.18 -27.65 0.65
C THR A 36 -3.56 -26.18 0.91
N PRO A 37 -4.43 -25.90 1.89
CA PRO A 37 -4.78 -24.52 2.21
C PRO A 37 -3.57 -23.69 2.67
N GLU A 38 -2.59 -24.30 3.34
CA GLU A 38 -1.33 -23.66 3.73
C GLU A 38 -0.52 -23.20 2.53
N LEU A 39 -0.37 -24.08 1.52
CA LEU A 39 0.35 -23.74 0.29
C LEU A 39 -0.33 -22.59 -0.46
N LEU A 40 -1.66 -22.62 -0.56
CA LEU A 40 -2.45 -21.58 -1.21
C LEU A 40 -2.34 -20.24 -0.45
N MET A 41 -2.45 -20.26 0.89
CA MET A 41 -2.33 -19.07 1.72
C MET A 41 -0.95 -18.42 1.60
N ASN A 42 0.10 -19.22 1.73
CA ASN A 42 1.48 -18.75 1.59
C ASN A 42 1.76 -18.24 0.17
N SER A 43 1.21 -18.89 -0.86
CA SER A 43 1.30 -18.41 -2.25
C SER A 43 0.63 -17.05 -2.44
N SER A 44 -0.56 -16.85 -1.84
CA SER A 44 -1.25 -15.56 -1.85
C SER A 44 -0.42 -14.47 -1.17
N MET A 45 0.08 -14.73 0.03
CA MET A 45 0.91 -13.77 0.77
C MET A 45 2.18 -13.41 0.02
N ARG A 46 2.80 -14.39 -0.64
CA ARG A 46 3.97 -14.19 -1.50
C ARG A 46 3.67 -13.31 -2.71
N GLY A 47 2.55 -13.58 -3.41
CA GLY A 47 2.07 -12.73 -4.49
C GLY A 47 1.82 -11.29 -4.02
N THR A 48 1.26 -11.15 -2.83
CA THR A 48 0.97 -9.86 -2.19
C THR A 48 2.25 -9.08 -1.86
N LEU A 49 3.24 -9.73 -1.24
CA LEU A 49 4.56 -9.14 -0.99
C LEU A 49 5.22 -8.68 -2.29
N GLY A 50 5.23 -9.53 -3.31
CA GLY A 50 5.84 -9.20 -4.60
C GLY A 50 5.19 -8.00 -5.30
N LEU A 51 3.87 -7.85 -5.18
CA LEU A 51 3.14 -6.74 -5.78
C LEU A 51 3.19 -5.48 -4.91
N TYR A 52 2.61 -5.53 -3.70
CA TYR A 52 2.40 -4.35 -2.86
C TYR A 52 3.65 -3.90 -2.11
N GLY A 53 4.51 -4.82 -1.70
CA GLY A 53 5.82 -4.50 -1.12
C GLY A 53 6.93 -4.35 -2.16
N GLY A 54 6.67 -4.78 -3.40
CA GLY A 54 7.61 -4.80 -4.51
C GLY A 54 7.33 -3.77 -5.59
N ASP A 55 6.95 -4.25 -6.76
CA ASP A 55 6.96 -3.41 -7.97
C ASP A 55 5.93 -2.28 -7.97
N LEU A 56 4.72 -2.49 -7.49
CA LEU A 56 3.72 -1.43 -7.40
C LEU A 56 4.19 -0.32 -6.46
N ASN A 57 4.75 -0.70 -5.32
CA ASN A 57 5.25 0.25 -4.33
C ASN A 57 6.43 1.05 -4.88
N ARG A 58 7.46 0.36 -5.33
CA ARG A 58 8.70 0.94 -5.83
C ARG A 58 8.51 1.83 -7.06
N VAL A 59 7.65 1.42 -8.01
CA VAL A 59 7.49 2.09 -9.31
C VAL A 59 6.39 3.14 -9.28
N VAL A 60 5.30 2.90 -8.54
CA VAL A 60 4.10 3.74 -8.58
C VAL A 60 3.95 4.54 -7.29
N THR A 61 3.67 3.86 -6.19
CA THR A 61 3.19 4.55 -4.98
C THR A 61 4.27 5.34 -4.26
N PHE A 62 5.55 4.99 -4.36
CA PHE A 62 6.64 5.84 -3.85
C PHE A 62 6.57 7.24 -4.47
N ASN A 63 6.38 7.33 -5.78
CA ASN A 63 6.28 8.62 -6.47
C ASN A 63 4.99 9.38 -6.12
N TYR A 64 3.89 8.66 -5.90
CA TYR A 64 2.61 9.28 -5.54
C TYR A 64 2.56 9.75 -4.10
N THR A 65 3.26 9.06 -3.21
CA THR A 65 3.28 9.39 -1.78
C THR A 65 4.39 10.37 -1.40
N GLN A 66 5.39 10.55 -2.27
CA GLN A 66 6.51 11.48 -2.09
C GLN A 66 7.36 11.25 -0.82
N MET A 67 7.19 10.12 -0.14
CA MET A 67 8.08 9.72 0.96
C MET A 67 9.41 9.22 0.40
N PHE A 68 9.34 8.39 -0.64
CA PHE A 68 10.47 7.94 -1.41
C PHE A 68 10.27 8.31 -2.87
N VAL A 69 11.35 8.49 -3.60
CA VAL A 69 11.33 8.70 -5.04
C VAL A 69 11.85 7.43 -5.70
N GLY A 70 10.95 6.76 -6.39
CA GLY A 70 11.24 5.52 -7.09
C GLY A 70 11.89 5.76 -8.45
N PHE A 71 12.13 4.64 -9.14
CA PHE A 71 12.80 4.65 -10.44
C PHE A 71 11.90 4.99 -11.58
N GLN A 72 12.57 5.65 -12.48
CA GLN A 72 12.34 5.82 -13.91
C GLN A 72 11.04 5.29 -14.47
N GLY A 73 10.36 6.13 -15.20
CA GLY A 73 9.23 5.76 -16.01
C GLY A 73 8.11 6.78 -15.96
N ARG A 74 7.02 6.40 -16.56
CA ARG A 74 5.87 7.28 -16.70
C ARG A 74 5.20 7.62 -15.38
N PHE A 75 5.25 6.71 -14.39
CA PHE A 75 4.62 6.94 -13.08
C PHE A 75 5.28 8.08 -12.28
N GLN A 76 6.58 8.33 -12.44
CA GLN A 76 7.23 9.51 -11.86
C GLN A 76 6.67 10.81 -12.43
N ARG A 77 6.17 10.76 -13.65
CA ARG A 77 5.55 11.89 -14.35
C ARG A 77 4.04 11.91 -14.17
N TYR A 78 3.52 11.17 -13.19
CA TYR A 78 2.09 10.96 -12.96
C TYR A 78 1.34 10.50 -14.22
N SER A 79 2.03 9.80 -15.10
CA SER A 79 1.53 9.22 -16.33
C SER A 79 1.48 7.69 -16.20
N GLU A 80 0.77 7.02 -17.08
CA GLU A 80 0.62 5.57 -17.05
C GLU A 80 1.58 4.84 -17.97
N GLU A 81 1.88 3.59 -17.61
CA GLU A 81 2.56 2.62 -18.47
C GLU A 81 1.60 1.44 -18.72
N PRO A 82 0.99 1.34 -19.92
CA PRO A 82 -0.06 0.34 -20.18
C PRO A 82 0.36 -1.10 -19.92
N SER A 83 1.61 -1.47 -20.21
CA SER A 83 2.13 -2.82 -19.96
C SER A 83 2.23 -3.13 -18.46
N ALA A 84 2.61 -2.14 -17.65
CA ALA A 84 2.66 -2.28 -16.21
C ALA A 84 1.27 -2.43 -15.60
N LEU A 85 0.26 -1.69 -16.09
CA LEU A 85 -1.11 -1.80 -15.62
C LEU A 85 -1.68 -3.21 -15.82
N VAL A 86 -1.41 -3.85 -16.96
CA VAL A 86 -1.81 -5.25 -17.22
C VAL A 86 -1.15 -6.18 -16.21
N ASN A 87 0.13 -6.00 -15.94
CA ASN A 87 0.85 -6.83 -14.99
C ASN A 87 0.35 -6.65 -13.55
N TYR A 88 0.14 -5.40 -13.08
CA TYR A 88 -0.35 -5.13 -11.73
C TYR A 88 -1.75 -5.69 -11.50
N TRP A 89 -2.65 -5.54 -12.47
CA TRP A 89 -3.98 -6.14 -12.42
C TRP A 89 -3.91 -7.65 -12.33
N ARG A 90 -3.17 -8.28 -13.26
CA ARG A 90 -2.98 -9.74 -13.25
C ARG A 90 -2.41 -10.22 -11.92
N ASP A 91 -1.38 -9.56 -11.40
CA ASP A 91 -0.69 -10.00 -10.18
C ASP A 91 -1.58 -9.82 -8.94
N ALA A 92 -2.42 -8.79 -8.90
CA ALA A 92 -3.41 -8.59 -7.84
C ALA A 92 -4.47 -9.70 -7.84
N PHE A 93 -5.03 -10.04 -9.01
CA PHE A 93 -6.08 -11.06 -9.09
C PHE A 93 -5.53 -12.48 -9.14
N VAL A 94 -4.52 -12.76 -9.94
CA VAL A 94 -4.04 -14.13 -10.18
C VAL A 94 -3.02 -14.59 -9.15
N LYS A 95 -2.05 -13.74 -8.78
CA LYS A 95 -1.02 -14.16 -7.81
C LYS A 95 -1.44 -13.96 -6.36
N SER A 96 -2.24 -12.91 -6.08
CA SER A 96 -2.62 -12.58 -4.70
C SER A 96 -4.00 -13.14 -4.35
N LEU A 97 -5.04 -12.83 -5.12
CA LEU A 97 -6.43 -13.13 -4.76
C LEU A 97 -6.86 -14.56 -5.11
N MET A 98 -6.50 -15.09 -6.29
CA MET A 98 -6.93 -16.41 -6.75
C MET A 98 -6.54 -17.55 -5.80
N PRO A 99 -5.34 -17.62 -5.21
CA PRO A 99 -5.02 -18.70 -4.27
C PRO A 99 -5.95 -18.70 -3.05
N VAL A 100 -6.33 -17.55 -2.53
CA VAL A 100 -7.29 -17.45 -1.41
C VAL A 100 -8.68 -17.86 -1.86
N GLN A 101 -9.12 -17.44 -3.03
CA GLN A 101 -10.41 -17.86 -3.58
C GLN A 101 -10.46 -19.39 -3.78
N ASN A 102 -9.34 -20.01 -4.14
CA ASN A 102 -9.24 -21.47 -4.23
C ASN A 102 -9.35 -22.15 -2.83
N ILE A 103 -8.86 -21.55 -1.75
CA ILE A 103 -9.12 -22.07 -0.40
C ILE A 103 -10.63 -22.09 -0.15
N LEU A 104 -11.31 -20.98 -0.41
CA LEU A 104 -12.75 -20.85 -0.15
C LEU A 104 -13.58 -21.83 -1.00
N SER A 105 -13.23 -22.00 -2.27
CA SER A 105 -13.96 -22.89 -3.17
C SER A 105 -13.72 -24.38 -2.91
N ILE A 106 -12.47 -24.78 -2.61
CA ILE A 106 -12.09 -26.19 -2.41
C ILE A 106 -12.47 -26.68 -1.01
N TYR A 107 -12.34 -25.82 0.00
CA TYR A 107 -12.45 -26.20 1.40
C TYR A 107 -13.67 -25.60 2.13
N GLY A 108 -14.39 -24.66 1.52
CA GLY A 108 -15.46 -23.88 2.15
C GLY A 108 -16.59 -24.69 2.78
N ASN A 109 -16.85 -25.90 2.27
CA ASN A 109 -17.89 -26.81 2.77
C ASN A 109 -17.30 -28.06 3.46
N LYS A 110 -16.00 -28.07 3.76
CA LYS A 110 -15.35 -29.22 4.40
C LYS A 110 -15.29 -29.02 5.91
N GLU A 111 -15.78 -30.00 6.64
CA GLU A 111 -15.68 -30.05 8.11
C GLU A 111 -14.20 -30.04 8.57
N GLY A 112 -13.92 -29.32 9.64
CA GLY A 112 -12.58 -29.20 10.21
C GLY A 112 -11.67 -28.18 9.50
N TYR A 113 -12.26 -27.27 8.70
CA TYR A 113 -11.56 -26.17 8.03
C TYR A 113 -12.14 -24.79 8.38
N GLU A 114 -13.00 -24.70 9.38
CA GLU A 114 -13.80 -23.52 9.67
C GLU A 114 -12.94 -22.29 9.95
N ASN A 115 -11.92 -22.41 10.80
CA ASN A 115 -11.01 -21.29 11.09
C ASN A 115 -10.14 -20.93 9.91
N ARG A 116 -9.61 -21.92 9.18
CA ARG A 116 -8.80 -21.65 7.98
C ARG A 116 -9.62 -20.91 6.90
N ILE A 117 -10.90 -21.22 6.76
CA ILE A 117 -11.83 -20.50 5.88
C ILE A 117 -12.02 -19.06 6.38
N ARG A 118 -12.22 -18.84 7.69
CA ARG A 118 -12.39 -17.50 8.27
C ARG A 118 -11.12 -16.65 8.12
N MET A 119 -9.95 -17.22 8.39
CA MET A 119 -8.66 -16.54 8.15
C MET A 119 -8.44 -16.22 6.67
N ALA A 120 -8.78 -17.15 5.76
CA ALA A 120 -8.75 -16.91 4.33
C ALA A 120 -9.73 -15.79 3.91
N THR A 121 -10.91 -15.73 4.50
CA THR A 121 -11.88 -14.64 4.29
C THR A 121 -11.32 -13.30 4.75
N ILE A 122 -10.69 -13.23 5.92
CA ILE A 122 -10.04 -12.00 6.43
C ILE A 122 -8.96 -11.53 5.46
N TRP A 123 -8.11 -12.45 4.98
CA TRP A 123 -7.05 -12.13 4.02
C TRP A 123 -7.61 -11.70 2.66
N ARG A 124 -8.65 -12.37 2.17
CA ARG A 124 -9.39 -11.95 0.96
C ARG A 124 -9.94 -10.53 1.09
N CYS A 125 -10.50 -10.17 2.24
CA CYS A 125 -10.99 -8.82 2.51
C CYS A 125 -9.86 -7.79 2.48
N TYR A 126 -8.70 -8.10 3.06
CA TYR A 126 -7.52 -7.24 2.93
C TYR A 126 -7.16 -7.00 1.47
N LEU A 127 -7.01 -8.06 0.66
CA LEU A 127 -6.64 -7.96 -0.75
C LEU A 127 -7.65 -7.14 -1.56
N LEU A 128 -8.94 -7.41 -1.40
CA LEU A 128 -10.00 -6.67 -2.10
C LEU A 128 -10.05 -5.20 -1.68
N SER A 129 -9.73 -4.90 -0.41
CA SER A 129 -9.63 -3.53 0.07
C SER A 129 -8.47 -2.75 -0.58
N GLN A 130 -7.37 -3.43 -0.89
CA GLN A 130 -6.25 -2.85 -1.63
C GLN A 130 -6.60 -2.67 -3.12
N ILE A 131 -7.19 -3.69 -3.72
CA ILE A 131 -7.59 -3.67 -5.14
C ILE A 131 -8.58 -2.53 -5.39
N THR A 132 -9.65 -2.41 -4.61
CA THR A 132 -10.62 -1.31 -4.78
C THR A 132 -10.01 0.06 -4.47
N ALA A 133 -9.03 0.16 -3.56
CA ALA A 133 -8.33 1.41 -3.29
C ALA A 133 -7.45 1.87 -4.45
N ILE A 134 -7.01 0.97 -5.31
CA ILE A 134 -6.16 1.26 -6.47
C ILE A 134 -7.01 1.56 -7.71
N TRP A 135 -8.03 0.76 -7.99
CA TRP A 135 -8.79 0.81 -9.25
C TRP A 135 -10.22 1.36 -9.11
N GLY A 136 -10.79 1.38 -7.90
CA GLY A 136 -12.18 1.75 -7.65
C GLY A 136 -13.13 0.56 -7.74
N PRO A 137 -14.25 0.65 -8.50
CA PRO A 137 -15.14 -0.48 -8.75
C PRO A 137 -14.40 -1.69 -9.32
N VAL A 138 -14.62 -2.87 -8.75
CA VAL A 138 -13.97 -4.13 -9.17
C VAL A 138 -14.90 -5.32 -8.97
N PRO A 139 -14.65 -6.47 -9.60
CA PRO A 139 -15.40 -7.69 -9.34
C PRO A 139 -15.14 -8.19 -7.91
N TYR A 140 -16.11 -8.06 -7.03
CA TYR A 140 -16.10 -8.63 -5.68
C TYR A 140 -16.81 -9.97 -5.64
N GLU A 141 -18.05 -9.99 -6.11
CA GLU A 141 -18.87 -11.19 -6.25
C GLU A 141 -18.61 -11.83 -7.62
N GLY A 142 -18.45 -13.12 -7.66
CA GLY A 142 -18.23 -13.86 -8.91
C GLY A 142 -16.84 -13.70 -9.53
N GLY A 143 -15.98 -12.85 -8.98
CA GLY A 143 -14.62 -12.75 -9.44
C GLY A 143 -13.86 -14.07 -9.23
N LEU A 144 -13.14 -14.54 -10.28
CA LEU A 144 -12.33 -15.76 -10.25
C LEU A 144 -13.13 -17.07 -10.16
N ASN A 145 -14.41 -17.08 -10.53
CA ASN A 145 -15.24 -18.28 -10.61
C ASN A 145 -15.12 -19.01 -11.96
N GLY A 146 -14.30 -18.50 -12.87
CA GLY A 146 -14.12 -19.04 -14.22
C GLY A 146 -15.05 -18.42 -15.28
N ASP A 147 -15.86 -17.44 -14.90
CA ASP A 147 -16.72 -16.71 -15.83
C ASP A 147 -15.87 -15.76 -16.71
N ILE A 148 -16.20 -15.67 -17.99
CA ILE A 148 -15.53 -14.76 -18.93
C ILE A 148 -16.00 -13.32 -18.72
N VAL A 149 -17.28 -13.13 -18.42
CA VAL A 149 -17.88 -11.82 -18.14
C VAL A 149 -18.16 -11.75 -16.65
N VAL A 150 -17.49 -10.85 -15.96
CA VAL A 150 -17.59 -10.70 -14.50
C VAL A 150 -18.11 -9.32 -14.16
N LYS A 151 -19.22 -9.27 -13.41
CA LYS A 151 -19.85 -8.03 -12.97
C LYS A 151 -18.96 -7.25 -12.01
N TYR A 152 -18.87 -5.94 -12.23
CA TYR A 152 -18.23 -5.02 -11.29
C TYR A 152 -19.20 -4.60 -10.19
N ASN A 153 -18.70 -4.53 -8.95
CA ASN A 153 -19.44 -3.98 -7.82
C ASN A 153 -19.06 -2.50 -7.62
N ARG A 154 -20.02 -1.70 -7.13
CA ARG A 154 -19.75 -0.31 -6.72
C ARG A 154 -18.84 -0.31 -5.51
N GLU A 155 -17.98 0.69 -5.38
CA GLU A 155 -17.09 0.83 -4.22
C GLU A 155 -17.87 0.81 -2.90
N GLN A 156 -18.97 1.54 -2.79
CA GLN A 156 -19.81 1.55 -1.58
C GLN A 156 -20.29 0.14 -1.20
N ASP A 157 -20.79 -0.62 -2.16
CA ASP A 157 -21.26 -1.99 -1.92
C ASP A 157 -20.11 -2.90 -1.50
N ILE A 158 -18.92 -2.73 -2.12
CA ILE A 158 -17.70 -3.47 -1.74
C ILE A 158 -17.35 -3.19 -0.28
N TYR A 159 -17.31 -1.92 0.17
CA TYR A 159 -16.99 -1.60 1.56
C TYR A 159 -17.99 -2.22 2.55
N TYR A 160 -19.27 -2.23 2.21
CA TYR A 160 -20.30 -2.83 3.09
C TYR A 160 -20.11 -4.34 3.19
N MET A 161 -19.89 -5.04 2.08
CA MET A 161 -19.57 -6.45 2.08
C MET A 161 -18.29 -6.77 2.86
N LEU A 162 -17.25 -5.93 2.74
CA LEU A 162 -16.00 -6.08 3.52
C LEU A 162 -16.25 -5.99 5.03
N PHE A 163 -17.10 -5.07 5.49
CA PHE A 163 -17.43 -4.96 6.92
C PHE A 163 -18.16 -6.20 7.43
N ASP A 164 -19.11 -6.70 6.67
CA ASP A 164 -19.92 -7.87 7.04
C ASP A 164 -19.07 -9.14 7.03
N ASP A 165 -18.26 -9.39 6.01
CA ASP A 165 -17.36 -10.54 5.91
C ASP A 165 -16.30 -10.54 7.02
N LEU A 166 -15.67 -9.40 7.29
CA LEU A 166 -14.66 -9.27 8.33
C LEU A 166 -15.26 -9.49 9.73
N LYS A 167 -16.45 -8.91 9.98
CA LYS A 167 -17.14 -9.09 11.25
C LYS A 167 -17.51 -10.55 11.47
N ALA A 168 -18.16 -11.16 10.50
CA ALA A 168 -18.58 -12.56 10.57
C ALA A 168 -17.37 -13.49 10.78
N ALA A 169 -16.25 -13.24 10.09
CA ALA A 169 -15.05 -14.03 10.25
C ALA A 169 -14.45 -13.86 11.65
N ALA A 170 -14.28 -12.62 12.14
CA ALA A 170 -13.70 -12.34 13.44
C ALA A 170 -14.53 -12.90 14.61
N ASP A 171 -15.86 -12.70 14.57
CA ASP A 171 -16.77 -13.13 15.64
C ASP A 171 -16.80 -14.67 15.77
N ASN A 172 -16.60 -15.40 14.69
CA ASN A 172 -16.68 -16.86 14.66
C ASN A 172 -15.33 -17.58 14.72
N LEU A 173 -14.17 -16.91 14.72
CA LEU A 173 -12.88 -17.55 14.95
C LEU A 173 -12.86 -18.19 16.33
N ASP A 174 -12.47 -19.46 16.42
CA ASP A 174 -12.38 -20.24 17.65
C ASP A 174 -10.93 -20.59 17.96
N GLU A 175 -10.44 -20.24 19.16
CA GLU A 175 -9.06 -20.51 19.58
C GLU A 175 -8.74 -22.01 19.66
N ALA A 176 -9.75 -22.84 19.93
CA ALA A 176 -9.64 -24.30 19.99
C ALA A 176 -9.79 -24.96 18.60
N GLY A 177 -10.24 -24.21 17.60
CA GLY A 177 -10.51 -24.72 16.26
C GLY A 177 -9.25 -25.03 15.45
N ASP A 178 -9.47 -25.40 14.20
CA ASP A 178 -8.41 -25.71 13.24
C ASP A 178 -7.51 -24.50 12.94
N LYS A 179 -6.28 -24.74 12.50
CA LYS A 179 -5.27 -23.70 12.25
C LYS A 179 -4.49 -24.01 10.99
N PHE A 180 -3.98 -23.00 10.31
CA PHE A 180 -2.89 -23.23 9.35
C PHE A 180 -1.68 -23.75 10.12
N LYS A 181 -1.04 -24.78 9.60
CA LYS A 181 0.15 -25.40 10.21
C LYS A 181 1.43 -24.63 9.94
N THR A 182 1.41 -23.78 8.93
CA THR A 182 2.45 -22.82 8.61
C THR A 182 1.77 -21.48 8.31
N ASP A 183 1.98 -20.49 9.18
CA ASP A 183 1.44 -19.14 9.03
C ASP A 183 2.61 -18.17 8.93
N VAL A 184 2.69 -17.41 7.85
CA VAL A 184 3.75 -16.43 7.63
C VAL A 184 3.37 -15.02 8.07
N LEU A 185 2.11 -14.82 8.48
CA LEU A 185 1.61 -13.54 8.97
C LEU A 185 1.60 -13.48 10.49
N PHE A 186 1.02 -14.49 11.14
CA PHE A 186 0.90 -14.57 12.60
C PHE A 186 1.31 -15.95 13.12
N PRO A 187 2.59 -16.35 12.94
CA PRO A 187 3.04 -17.63 13.45
C PRO A 187 3.14 -17.62 14.98
N THR A 188 2.66 -18.69 15.61
CA THR A 188 3.06 -19.03 16.98
C THR A 188 4.48 -19.59 17.00
N SER A 189 5.04 -19.86 18.18
CA SER A 189 6.36 -20.51 18.30
C SER A 189 6.45 -21.87 17.62
N SER A 190 5.31 -22.55 17.39
CA SER A 190 5.23 -23.81 16.64
C SER A 190 4.97 -23.62 15.15
N GLY A 191 4.86 -22.37 14.66
CA GLY A 191 4.57 -22.03 13.28
C GLY A 191 3.09 -22.06 12.90
N ASN A 192 2.20 -22.48 13.80
CA ASN A 192 0.75 -22.48 13.54
C ASN A 192 0.18 -21.05 13.64
N SER A 193 -1.01 -20.82 13.05
CA SER A 193 -1.71 -19.54 13.18
C SER A 193 -2.05 -19.18 14.63
N ASP A 194 -1.80 -17.93 14.99
CA ASP A 194 -2.31 -17.29 16.19
C ASP A 194 -3.71 -16.71 15.91
N ILE A 195 -4.73 -17.37 16.43
CA ILE A 195 -6.14 -17.01 16.19
C ILE A 195 -6.48 -15.65 16.79
N THR A 196 -5.91 -15.31 17.95
CA THR A 196 -6.16 -14.02 18.59
C THR A 196 -5.60 -12.87 17.75
N LYS A 197 -4.41 -13.03 17.17
CA LYS A 197 -3.84 -12.01 16.25
C LYS A 197 -4.65 -11.88 14.96
N TRP A 198 -5.19 -12.97 14.43
CA TRP A 198 -6.10 -12.91 13.29
C TRP A 198 -7.40 -12.15 13.60
N LYS A 199 -7.99 -12.32 14.80
CA LYS A 199 -9.13 -11.51 15.27
C LYS A 199 -8.76 -10.03 15.38
N LYS A 200 -7.61 -9.73 15.99
CA LYS A 200 -7.09 -8.36 16.10
C LYS A 200 -6.88 -7.71 14.74
N PHE A 201 -6.32 -8.45 13.79
CA PHE A 201 -6.13 -7.99 12.43
C PHE A 201 -7.47 -7.66 11.73
N ALA A 202 -8.45 -8.56 11.82
CA ALA A 202 -9.77 -8.35 11.21
C ALA A 202 -10.47 -7.09 11.77
N ASN A 203 -10.49 -6.90 13.10
CA ASN A 203 -11.11 -5.73 13.71
C ASN A 203 -10.33 -4.44 13.42
N SER A 204 -9.01 -4.49 13.39
CA SER A 204 -8.17 -3.35 13.03
C SER A 204 -8.34 -2.97 11.56
N LEU A 205 -8.49 -3.95 10.68
CA LEU A 205 -8.82 -3.72 9.27
C LEU A 205 -10.22 -3.10 9.11
N ARG A 206 -11.22 -3.56 9.89
CA ARG A 206 -12.55 -2.92 9.93
C ARG A 206 -12.45 -1.43 10.29
N LEU A 207 -11.62 -1.09 11.28
CA LEU A 207 -11.37 0.29 11.67
C LEU A 207 -10.73 1.09 10.51
N ARG A 208 -9.69 0.57 9.88
CA ARG A 208 -9.05 1.21 8.71
C ARG A 208 -10.06 1.51 7.62
N LEU A 209 -10.88 0.52 7.26
CA LEU A 209 -11.86 0.67 6.19
C LEU A 209 -13.00 1.62 6.56
N ALA A 210 -13.46 1.62 7.81
CA ALA A 210 -14.45 2.57 8.30
C ALA A 210 -13.92 4.01 8.25
N MET A 211 -12.70 4.24 8.71
CA MET A 211 -12.07 5.55 8.62
C MET A 211 -11.85 5.99 7.16
N ARG A 212 -11.65 5.03 6.23
CA ARG A 212 -11.51 5.34 4.81
C ARG A 212 -12.78 5.95 4.21
N ILE A 213 -13.95 5.51 4.61
CA ILE A 213 -15.24 6.01 4.14
C ILE A 213 -15.86 7.11 5.04
N SER A 214 -15.10 7.67 5.97
CA SER A 214 -15.59 8.56 7.03
C SER A 214 -15.95 9.98 6.58
N ASN A 215 -15.74 10.33 5.30
CA ASN A 215 -16.08 11.62 4.76
C ASN A 215 -17.61 11.76 4.56
N ALA A 216 -18.09 13.02 4.56
CA ALA A 216 -19.50 13.31 4.30
C ALA A 216 -19.90 12.97 2.84
N ALA A 217 -21.13 12.60 2.65
CA ALA A 217 -21.69 12.39 1.32
C ALA A 217 -21.48 13.62 0.41
N PRO A 218 -21.22 13.45 -0.88
CA PRO A 218 -21.16 12.19 -1.65
C PRO A 218 -19.81 11.45 -1.59
N ASN A 219 -18.85 11.89 -0.76
CA ASN A 219 -17.47 11.41 -0.69
C ASN A 219 -17.25 10.36 0.42
N GLY A 220 -18.26 9.61 0.76
CA GLY A 220 -18.21 8.58 1.80
C GLY A 220 -19.56 8.38 2.48
N ASP A 221 -19.52 7.67 3.61
CA ASP A 221 -20.67 7.40 4.48
C ASP A 221 -20.24 7.47 5.94
N PRO A 222 -20.28 8.65 6.59
CA PRO A 222 -19.85 8.82 7.98
C PRO A 222 -20.76 8.11 8.99
N GLU A 223 -22.03 7.86 8.66
CA GLU A 223 -22.96 7.14 9.53
C GLU A 223 -22.59 5.64 9.61
N LYS A 224 -22.38 5.00 8.45
CA LYS A 224 -21.91 3.63 8.41
C LYS A 224 -20.51 3.51 9.02
N ALA A 225 -19.62 4.45 8.71
CA ALA A 225 -18.28 4.50 9.30
C ALA A 225 -18.33 4.56 10.83
N LYS A 226 -19.13 5.47 11.38
CA LYS A 226 -19.31 5.62 12.83
C LYS A 226 -19.84 4.33 13.46
N SER A 227 -20.85 3.72 12.86
CA SER A 227 -21.43 2.46 13.36
C SER A 227 -20.37 1.37 13.49
N VAL A 228 -19.55 1.18 12.45
CA VAL A 228 -18.46 0.18 12.46
C VAL A 228 -17.38 0.55 13.47
N VAL A 229 -17.00 1.82 13.57
CA VAL A 229 -16.03 2.31 14.56
C VAL A 229 -16.51 2.03 15.98
N ASP A 230 -17.76 2.36 16.30
CA ASP A 230 -18.32 2.14 17.64
C ASP A 230 -18.35 0.65 18.01
N GLU A 231 -18.66 -0.25 17.06
CA GLU A 231 -18.56 -1.70 17.24
C GLU A 231 -17.10 -2.14 17.54
N VAL A 232 -16.13 -1.63 16.78
CA VAL A 232 -14.71 -1.96 16.96
C VAL A 232 -14.21 -1.47 18.33
N PHE A 233 -14.59 -0.27 18.74
CA PHE A 233 -14.24 0.23 20.07
C PHE A 233 -14.91 -0.54 21.21
N ALA A 234 -16.09 -1.12 21.01
CA ALA A 234 -16.73 -1.98 21.99
C ALA A 234 -15.95 -3.29 22.23
N CYS A 235 -15.15 -3.73 21.26
CA CYS A 235 -14.24 -4.86 21.39
C CYS A 235 -12.75 -4.45 21.30
N GLU A 236 -12.41 -3.28 21.79
CA GLU A 236 -11.08 -2.68 21.62
C GLU A 236 -9.88 -3.59 21.95
N PRO A 237 -9.91 -4.44 23.02
CA PRO A 237 -8.83 -5.40 23.28
C PRO A 237 -8.61 -6.41 22.14
N MET A 238 -9.59 -6.60 21.28
CA MET A 238 -9.51 -7.44 20.07
C MET A 238 -9.12 -6.63 18.81
N THR A 239 -8.49 -5.47 18.97
CA THR A 239 -7.73 -4.77 17.93
C THR A 239 -6.23 -4.90 18.22
N MET A 240 -5.37 -4.43 17.32
CA MET A 240 -3.93 -4.34 17.59
C MET A 240 -3.68 -3.39 18.75
N THR A 241 -2.89 -3.81 19.72
CA THR A 241 -2.60 -3.10 20.98
C THR A 241 -1.11 -3.02 21.30
N THR A 242 -0.29 -3.76 20.58
CA THR A 242 1.18 -3.78 20.73
C THR A 242 1.85 -4.00 19.36
N ASP A 243 3.15 -3.78 19.26
CA ASP A 243 3.92 -4.00 18.03
C ASP A 243 3.91 -5.48 17.61
N GLU A 244 3.81 -6.42 18.55
CA GLU A 244 3.72 -7.86 18.26
C GLU A 244 2.39 -8.26 17.58
N ASP A 245 1.38 -7.39 17.60
CA ASP A 245 0.13 -7.59 16.89
C ASP A 245 0.18 -7.15 15.43
N CYS A 246 1.27 -6.47 15.00
CA CYS A 246 1.40 -5.99 13.63
C CYS A 246 1.26 -7.11 12.61
N ALA A 247 0.46 -6.86 11.57
CA ALA A 247 0.34 -7.75 10.43
C ALA A 247 1.49 -7.45 9.47
N SER A 248 2.51 -8.29 9.49
CA SER A 248 3.69 -8.14 8.65
C SER A 248 4.23 -9.48 8.16
N SER A 249 5.02 -9.45 7.11
CA SER A 249 5.72 -10.63 6.63
C SER A 249 7.09 -10.24 6.05
N HIS A 250 8.01 -11.19 6.09
CA HIS A 250 9.37 -11.01 5.58
C HIS A 250 9.57 -11.71 4.24
N TRP A 251 10.46 -11.17 3.42
CA TRP A 251 11.06 -11.95 2.34
C TRP A 251 12.00 -13.00 2.90
N GLY A 252 12.20 -14.10 2.18
CA GLY A 252 13.08 -15.19 2.64
C GLY A 252 14.57 -14.89 2.56
N GLY A 253 14.96 -13.74 2.00
CA GLY A 253 16.36 -13.33 1.89
C GLY A 253 17.21 -14.12 0.87
N LEU A 254 16.62 -15.06 0.13
CA LEU A 254 17.34 -15.87 -0.86
C LEU A 254 17.49 -15.11 -2.17
N VAL A 255 18.68 -14.56 -2.42
CA VAL A 255 19.00 -13.79 -3.63
C VAL A 255 19.65 -14.71 -4.66
N SER A 256 19.04 -14.79 -5.86
CA SER A 256 19.54 -15.58 -6.98
C SER A 256 19.28 -14.86 -8.30
N ALA A 257 20.22 -14.99 -9.25
CA ALA A 257 20.03 -14.45 -10.60
C ALA A 257 18.92 -15.18 -11.39
N GLU A 258 18.59 -16.41 -11.00
CA GLU A 258 17.58 -17.26 -11.66
C GLU A 258 16.19 -17.13 -11.03
N GLY A 259 16.02 -16.21 -10.09
CA GLY A 259 14.83 -16.02 -9.29
C GLY A 259 15.06 -16.46 -7.85
N GLY A 260 14.54 -15.70 -6.90
CA GLY A 260 14.70 -15.92 -5.48
C GLY A 260 13.56 -15.34 -4.70
N ASP A 261 13.65 -15.51 -3.39
CA ASP A 261 12.73 -14.96 -2.43
C ASP A 261 13.42 -13.83 -1.67
N TYR A 262 13.41 -12.63 -2.24
CA TYR A 262 14.13 -11.49 -1.72
C TYR A 262 13.34 -10.19 -1.92
N ASN A 263 13.64 -9.22 -1.10
CA ASN A 263 13.11 -7.86 -1.21
C ASN A 263 13.50 -7.21 -2.56
N PRO A 264 12.54 -6.80 -3.39
CA PRO A 264 12.83 -6.15 -4.66
C PRO A 264 13.63 -4.85 -4.53
N LEU A 265 13.48 -4.09 -3.44
CA LEU A 265 14.31 -2.90 -3.20
C LEU A 265 15.78 -3.28 -3.02
N TYR A 266 16.07 -4.32 -2.23
CA TYR A 266 17.43 -4.86 -2.13
C TYR A 266 17.98 -5.28 -3.49
N TYR A 267 17.19 -6.01 -4.26
CA TYR A 267 17.63 -6.52 -5.55
C TYR A 267 18.09 -5.40 -6.47
N TYR A 268 17.25 -4.42 -6.71
CA TYR A 268 17.57 -3.32 -7.63
C TYR A 268 18.55 -2.32 -7.05
N ALA A 269 18.42 -1.97 -5.78
CA ALA A 269 19.21 -0.93 -5.15
C ALA A 269 20.60 -1.38 -4.71
N VAL A 270 20.79 -2.66 -4.40
CA VAL A 270 22.05 -3.20 -3.87
C VAL A 270 22.65 -4.21 -4.84
N TYR A 271 21.93 -5.31 -5.13
CA TYR A 271 22.47 -6.42 -5.92
C TYR A 271 22.74 -6.03 -7.39
N GLU A 272 21.76 -5.44 -8.08
CA GLU A 272 21.92 -4.97 -9.46
C GLU A 272 22.84 -3.75 -9.56
N ARG A 273 22.79 -2.85 -8.57
CA ARG A 273 23.69 -1.69 -8.51
C ARG A 273 25.15 -2.10 -8.40
N ALA A 274 25.47 -3.14 -7.66
CA ALA A 274 26.84 -3.68 -7.60
C ALA A 274 27.36 -4.12 -8.97
N LYS A 275 26.46 -4.36 -9.93
CA LYS A 275 26.78 -4.68 -11.35
C LYS A 275 26.68 -3.46 -12.28
N ASN A 276 26.52 -2.25 -11.74
CA ASN A 276 26.27 -1.00 -12.48
C ASN A 276 24.98 -1.01 -13.35
N ILE A 277 23.99 -1.82 -12.99
CA ILE A 277 22.71 -1.93 -13.71
C ILE A 277 21.56 -1.34 -12.89
N GLY A 278 21.62 -1.49 -11.57
CA GLY A 278 20.57 -1.05 -10.66
C GLY A 278 20.72 0.40 -10.24
N THR A 279 19.64 0.93 -9.74
CA THR A 279 19.56 2.30 -9.25
C THR A 279 18.95 2.35 -7.85
N LEU A 280 19.46 3.23 -6.99
CA LEU A 280 19.03 3.40 -5.60
C LEU A 280 17.83 4.36 -5.54
N PRO A 281 16.70 4.00 -4.91
CA PRO A 281 15.64 4.97 -4.61
C PRO A 281 16.17 6.06 -3.70
N ALA A 282 15.75 7.30 -3.93
CA ALA A 282 16.05 8.41 -3.06
C ALA A 282 14.98 8.58 -1.98
N PHE A 283 15.33 9.22 -0.89
CA PHE A 283 14.38 9.74 0.06
C PHE A 283 13.76 11.02 -0.50
N GLY A 284 12.44 11.17 -0.38
CA GLY A 284 11.73 12.31 -0.95
C GLY A 284 11.98 13.60 -0.17
N GLU A 285 12.06 14.71 -0.88
CA GLU A 285 12.17 16.05 -0.29
C GLU A 285 11.02 16.33 0.67
N THR A 286 9.79 15.95 0.31
CA THR A 286 8.62 16.01 1.19
C THR A 286 8.88 15.30 2.53
N GLY A 287 9.51 14.13 2.51
CA GLY A 287 9.89 13.41 3.72
C GLY A 287 10.91 14.18 4.57
N VAL A 288 11.95 14.75 3.95
CA VAL A 288 12.95 15.55 4.66
C VAL A 288 12.31 16.72 5.40
N TYR A 289 11.46 17.48 4.73
CA TYR A 289 10.83 18.67 5.33
C TYR A 289 9.78 18.36 6.41
N HIS A 290 9.20 17.16 6.41
CA HIS A 290 8.32 16.73 7.50
C HIS A 290 9.05 16.15 8.70
N MET A 291 10.34 15.84 8.59
CA MET A 291 11.08 15.15 9.63
C MET A 291 12.26 15.99 10.17
N LEU A 292 13.09 16.54 9.29
CA LEU A 292 14.33 17.24 9.68
C LEU A 292 14.09 18.45 10.60
N PRO A 293 13.14 19.37 10.30
CA PRO A 293 12.91 20.55 11.14
C PRO A 293 12.35 20.22 12.52
N TYR A 294 11.77 19.05 12.70
CA TYR A 294 11.22 18.57 13.97
C TYR A 294 12.19 17.69 14.76
N GLY A 295 13.37 17.40 14.20
CA GLY A 295 14.32 16.48 14.82
C GLY A 295 13.77 15.04 14.94
N ASP A 296 12.97 14.59 13.96
CA ASP A 296 12.33 13.27 14.00
C ASP A 296 13.38 12.14 13.99
N PRO A 297 13.47 11.31 15.06
CA PRO A 297 14.46 10.23 15.13
C PRO A 297 14.33 9.20 14.02
N ARG A 298 13.14 9.02 13.42
CA ARG A 298 12.91 8.09 12.31
C ARG A 298 13.64 8.49 11.03
N LEU A 299 14.06 9.76 10.89
CA LEU A 299 14.77 10.21 9.69
C LEU A 299 16.04 9.40 9.44
N ALA A 300 16.79 9.08 10.49
CA ALA A 300 18.02 8.27 10.38
C ALA A 300 17.76 6.80 9.99
N VAL A 301 16.51 6.32 10.16
CA VAL A 301 16.09 4.99 9.72
C VAL A 301 15.57 5.04 8.28
N TYR A 302 14.84 6.09 7.92
CA TYR A 302 14.16 6.21 6.63
C TYR A 302 15.08 6.67 5.51
N ALA A 303 16.11 7.45 5.84
CA ALA A 303 17.05 7.99 4.89
C ALA A 303 18.50 7.81 5.37
N GLN A 304 19.39 7.64 4.41
CA GLN A 304 20.82 7.80 4.62
C GLN A 304 21.20 9.26 4.33
N LYS A 305 22.25 9.75 4.97
CA LYS A 305 22.85 11.01 4.56
C LYS A 305 23.47 10.87 3.18
N VAL A 306 23.52 11.96 2.43
CA VAL A 306 24.19 11.98 1.12
C VAL A 306 25.64 11.48 1.31
N PRO A 307 26.07 10.44 0.59
CA PRO A 307 27.38 9.84 0.78
C PRO A 307 28.49 10.76 0.27
N ASP A 308 29.61 10.86 1.02
CA ASP A 308 30.83 11.55 0.59
C ASP A 308 31.64 10.62 -0.35
N ILE A 309 31.13 10.44 -1.56
CA ILE A 309 31.78 9.59 -2.58
C ILE A 309 32.58 10.48 -3.52
N LYS A 310 33.90 10.38 -3.45
CA LYS A 310 34.84 10.99 -4.40
C LYS A 310 35.28 9.93 -5.41
N THR A 311 35.05 10.19 -6.68
CA THR A 311 35.65 9.39 -7.76
C THR A 311 36.66 10.24 -8.54
N ALA A 312 37.49 9.59 -9.38
CA ALA A 312 38.50 10.29 -10.17
C ALA A 312 37.92 11.39 -11.07
N ASP A 313 36.66 11.22 -11.50
CA ASP A 313 35.96 12.11 -12.43
C ASP A 313 34.88 12.96 -11.75
N ARG A 314 34.76 12.90 -10.42
CA ARG A 314 33.68 13.54 -9.69
C ARG A 314 34.15 14.29 -8.45
N THR A 315 33.69 15.52 -8.33
CA THR A 315 33.80 16.31 -7.08
C THR A 315 32.91 15.71 -5.99
N THR A 316 33.22 16.04 -4.72
CA THR A 316 32.34 15.71 -3.59
C THR A 316 30.91 16.20 -3.87
N PRO A 317 29.87 15.39 -3.63
CA PRO A 317 28.49 15.82 -3.72
C PRO A 317 28.23 17.11 -2.93
N ALA A 318 27.40 18.00 -3.46
CA ALA A 318 27.17 19.32 -2.87
C ALA A 318 26.62 19.26 -1.43
N HIS A 319 25.85 18.19 -1.12
CA HIS A 319 25.20 17.98 0.17
C HIS A 319 25.76 16.77 0.96
N ALA A 320 27.02 16.37 0.68
CA ALA A 320 27.65 15.24 1.36
C ALA A 320 27.58 15.39 2.89
N GLY A 321 27.07 14.36 3.56
CA GLY A 321 26.89 14.33 5.01
C GLY A 321 25.59 14.97 5.52
N GLU A 322 24.79 15.53 4.65
CA GLU A 322 23.47 16.11 4.95
C GLU A 322 22.32 15.17 4.57
N TYR A 323 21.12 15.45 5.07
CA TYR A 323 19.87 14.89 4.54
C TYR A 323 19.35 15.85 3.47
N PHE A 324 19.36 15.40 2.22
CA PHE A 324 18.92 16.17 1.08
C PHE A 324 17.99 15.32 0.21
N GLY A 325 16.71 15.66 0.16
CA GLY A 325 15.68 14.87 -0.51
C GLY A 325 15.60 15.13 -2.00
N ASP A 326 15.26 14.10 -2.78
CA ASP A 326 14.96 14.22 -4.21
C ASP A 326 13.52 14.72 -4.42
N THR A 327 13.33 15.58 -5.40
CA THR A 327 12.02 16.11 -5.75
C THR A 327 11.26 15.18 -6.68
N ALA A 328 10.13 14.64 -6.20
CA ALA A 328 9.25 13.80 -7.01
C ALA A 328 8.65 14.58 -8.19
N SER A 329 8.46 15.90 -8.04
CA SER A 329 7.86 16.77 -9.04
C SER A 329 8.67 16.93 -10.33
N TYR A 330 9.96 16.64 -10.28
CA TYR A 330 10.85 16.76 -11.45
C TYR A 330 11.08 15.43 -12.17
N GLY A 331 10.33 14.41 -11.80
CA GLY A 331 10.46 13.08 -12.38
C GLY A 331 11.67 12.31 -11.86
N GLY A 332 12.15 12.64 -10.66
CA GLY A 332 13.40 12.16 -10.09
C GLY A 332 14.62 12.66 -10.86
N PHE A 333 15.70 13.00 -10.16
CA PHE A 333 16.96 13.45 -10.77
C PHE A 333 16.88 14.75 -11.59
N GLY A 334 16.49 15.83 -10.94
CA GLY A 334 16.36 17.14 -11.58
C GLY A 334 17.47 17.53 -12.55
N GLY A 335 18.72 17.22 -12.24
CA GLY A 335 19.87 17.53 -13.08
C GLY A 335 20.12 16.57 -14.24
N GLU A 336 19.98 15.26 -14.05
CA GLU A 336 20.30 14.25 -15.07
C GLU A 336 19.24 14.14 -16.16
N SER A 337 17.98 14.35 -15.83
CA SER A 337 16.90 14.30 -16.81
C SER A 337 16.82 15.56 -17.68
N GLY A 338 17.56 16.62 -17.36
CA GLY A 338 17.45 17.92 -18.00
C GLY A 338 16.10 18.60 -17.78
N ILE A 339 15.31 18.11 -16.83
CA ILE A 339 13.94 18.54 -16.57
C ILE A 339 13.92 19.29 -15.24
N THR A 340 14.56 20.45 -15.23
CA THR A 340 14.50 21.37 -14.10
C THR A 340 13.65 22.58 -14.48
N PRO A 341 12.76 23.07 -13.60
CA PRO A 341 12.01 24.28 -13.87
C PRO A 341 12.93 25.46 -14.21
N PRO A 342 12.54 26.34 -15.11
CA PRO A 342 13.29 27.55 -15.39
C PRO A 342 13.48 28.35 -14.08
N GLY A 343 14.73 28.59 -13.72
CA GLY A 343 15.08 29.36 -12.51
C GLY A 343 15.45 28.52 -11.29
N ASP A 344 15.21 27.21 -11.28
CA ASP A 344 15.71 26.34 -10.25
C ASP A 344 17.23 26.16 -10.39
N LYS A 345 17.97 26.77 -9.47
CA LYS A 345 19.43 26.72 -9.44
C LYS A 345 19.96 25.59 -8.53
N VAL A 346 19.11 25.06 -7.66
CA VAL A 346 19.50 24.06 -6.67
C VAL A 346 19.65 22.71 -7.36
N HIS A 347 18.62 22.28 -8.08
CA HIS A 347 18.57 20.94 -8.69
C HIS A 347 19.14 20.87 -10.13
N ALA A 348 19.43 22.03 -10.75
CA ALA A 348 19.81 22.12 -12.17
C ALA A 348 21.09 21.36 -12.59
N LYS A 349 21.93 20.96 -11.63
CA LYS A 349 23.20 20.27 -11.88
C LYS A 349 23.42 19.05 -10.99
N LEU A 350 22.40 18.69 -10.20
CA LEU A 350 22.50 17.56 -9.30
C LEU A 350 22.34 16.25 -10.08
N THR A 351 23.06 15.27 -9.64
CA THR A 351 22.94 13.89 -10.08
C THR A 351 22.29 13.08 -8.95
N ARG A 352 21.99 11.84 -9.23
CA ARG A 352 21.35 10.94 -8.27
C ARG A 352 22.11 10.78 -6.96
N GLU A 353 23.42 10.77 -7.03
CA GLU A 353 24.28 10.61 -5.87
C GLU A 353 24.38 11.86 -5.00
N ASP A 354 23.75 12.95 -5.43
CA ASP A 354 23.64 14.18 -4.65
C ASP A 354 22.42 14.18 -3.71
N TYR A 355 21.59 13.12 -3.75
CA TYR A 355 20.42 12.98 -2.90
C TYR A 355 20.60 11.90 -1.83
N SER A 356 19.85 12.03 -0.74
CA SER A 356 19.79 11.05 0.33
C SER A 356 19.21 9.73 -0.17
N PRO A 357 19.94 8.61 -0.08
CA PRO A 357 19.37 7.30 -0.39
C PRO A 357 18.29 6.89 0.64
N ILE A 358 17.42 5.97 0.24
CA ILE A 358 16.53 5.28 1.16
C ILE A 358 17.33 4.57 2.27
N GLY A 359 16.77 4.50 3.47
CA GLY A 359 17.42 3.91 4.63
C GLY A 359 17.73 2.43 4.50
N GLU A 360 18.80 1.99 5.13
CA GLU A 360 19.25 0.59 5.10
C GLU A 360 18.23 -0.40 5.67
N TRP A 361 17.35 0.05 6.55
CA TRP A 361 16.26 -0.78 7.08
C TRP A 361 15.43 -1.41 5.97
N PHE A 362 15.12 -0.64 4.92
CA PHE A 362 14.32 -1.07 3.79
C PHE A 362 15.13 -1.82 2.72
N LEU A 363 16.46 -1.83 2.83
CA LEU A 363 17.37 -2.41 1.83
C LEU A 363 17.92 -3.79 2.23
N LYS A 364 17.37 -4.44 3.24
CA LYS A 364 17.75 -5.81 3.60
C LYS A 364 17.12 -6.81 2.62
N PRO A 365 17.81 -7.92 2.28
CA PRO A 365 17.24 -8.92 1.37
C PRO A 365 16.01 -9.62 1.95
N ASP A 366 15.94 -9.74 3.27
CA ASP A 366 14.87 -10.31 4.08
C ASP A 366 14.01 -9.25 4.77
N ALA A 367 13.97 -8.02 4.23
CA ALA A 367 13.23 -6.92 4.84
C ALA A 367 11.79 -7.30 5.17
N GLU A 368 11.25 -6.65 6.19
CA GLU A 368 9.85 -6.73 6.56
C GLU A 368 8.98 -5.86 5.65
N PHE A 369 7.79 -6.36 5.31
CA PHE A 369 6.71 -5.55 4.77
C PHE A 369 5.50 -5.60 5.70
N VAL A 370 5.05 -4.43 6.13
CA VAL A 370 3.93 -4.27 7.06
C VAL A 370 2.63 -4.07 6.27
N PHE A 371 1.62 -4.90 6.52
CA PHE A 371 0.29 -4.77 5.94
C PHE A 371 -0.63 -3.87 6.78
N LEU A 372 -0.50 -3.93 8.11
CA LEU A 372 -1.21 -3.09 9.06
C LEU A 372 -0.42 -3.05 10.37
N SER A 373 -0.07 -1.86 10.85
CA SER A 373 0.69 -1.68 12.08
C SER A 373 -0.18 -1.23 13.26
N TYR A 374 0.31 -1.49 14.47
CA TYR A 374 -0.26 -0.94 15.70
C TYR A 374 -0.21 0.60 15.72
N ALA A 375 0.87 1.18 15.21
CA ALA A 375 0.99 2.63 15.08
C ALA A 375 -0.15 3.22 14.24
N GLU A 376 -0.42 2.64 13.06
CA GLU A 376 -1.53 3.06 12.20
C GLU A 376 -2.88 2.94 12.92
N VAL A 377 -3.13 1.80 13.57
CA VAL A 377 -4.38 1.58 14.33
C VAL A 377 -4.57 2.64 15.43
N SER A 378 -3.49 3.04 16.11
CA SER A 378 -3.52 4.10 17.11
C SER A 378 -3.88 5.46 16.50
N PHE A 379 -3.33 5.83 15.34
CA PHE A 379 -3.71 7.07 14.64
C PHE A 379 -5.15 7.03 14.12
N LEU A 380 -5.63 5.90 13.63
CA LEU A 380 -7.03 5.73 13.23
C LEU A 380 -7.98 5.89 14.43
N LYS A 381 -7.62 5.36 15.60
CA LYS A 381 -8.36 5.56 16.86
C LYS A 381 -8.31 7.03 17.30
N SER A 382 -7.15 7.69 17.20
CA SER A 382 -7.00 9.11 17.50
C SER A 382 -7.95 9.95 16.65
N GLU A 383 -7.98 9.73 15.33
CA GLU A 383 -8.91 10.43 14.42
C GLU A 383 -10.37 10.12 14.77
N ALA A 384 -10.72 8.88 15.03
CA ALA A 384 -12.07 8.50 15.42
C ALA A 384 -12.52 9.22 16.70
N ARG A 385 -11.67 9.27 17.71
CA ARG A 385 -11.92 10.01 18.96
C ARG A 385 -12.05 11.52 18.75
N LEU A 386 -11.24 12.09 17.87
CA LEU A 386 -11.33 13.51 17.50
C LEU A 386 -12.68 13.83 16.84
N ARG A 387 -13.25 12.88 16.08
CA ARG A 387 -14.60 12.98 15.50
C ARG A 387 -15.74 12.75 16.51
N GLY A 388 -15.41 12.40 17.76
CA GLY A 388 -16.39 12.08 18.79
C GLY A 388 -16.96 10.65 18.69
N TRP A 389 -16.29 9.76 17.95
CA TRP A 389 -16.67 8.35 17.78
C TRP A 389 -15.97 7.46 18.81
N GLY A 390 -16.40 6.21 18.95
CA GLY A 390 -15.78 5.24 19.85
C GLY A 390 -15.91 5.61 21.33
N ALA A 391 -17.10 6.07 21.75
CA ALA A 391 -17.35 6.58 23.12
C ALA A 391 -17.11 5.54 24.23
N SER A 392 -17.03 4.24 23.92
CA SER A 392 -16.73 3.18 24.88
C SER A 392 -15.28 3.19 25.40
N SER A 393 -14.33 3.82 24.66
CA SER A 393 -12.95 3.94 25.13
C SER A 393 -12.77 5.05 26.16
N ALA A 394 -11.96 4.77 27.17
CA ALA A 394 -11.54 5.77 28.15
C ALA A 394 -10.42 6.69 27.64
N LYS A 395 -9.69 6.30 26.58
CA LYS A 395 -8.60 7.09 26.00
C LYS A 395 -9.13 8.25 25.15
N SER A 396 -8.43 9.38 25.23
CA SER A 396 -8.68 10.55 24.37
C SER A 396 -8.02 10.43 23.01
N ALA A 397 -8.29 11.37 22.10
CA ALA A 397 -7.59 11.50 20.83
C ALA A 397 -6.08 11.72 21.05
N ALA A 398 -5.71 12.54 22.05
CA ALA A 398 -4.31 12.80 22.39
C ALA A 398 -3.58 11.54 22.88
N ASP A 399 -4.24 10.70 23.69
CA ASP A 399 -3.62 9.48 24.18
C ASP A 399 -3.26 8.53 23.02
N TYR A 400 -4.18 8.31 22.08
CA TYR A 400 -3.92 7.49 20.91
C TYR A 400 -2.91 8.11 19.94
N TYR A 401 -2.87 9.44 19.83
CA TYR A 401 -1.87 10.13 19.02
C TYR A 401 -0.44 9.87 19.55
N ILE A 402 -0.24 10.06 20.87
CA ILE A 402 1.05 9.80 21.53
C ILE A 402 1.42 8.31 21.41
N GLU A 403 0.45 7.43 21.64
CA GLU A 403 0.62 5.98 21.50
C GLU A 403 1.05 5.60 20.08
N GLY A 404 0.45 6.20 19.05
CA GLY A 404 0.82 5.99 17.65
C GLY A 404 2.25 6.42 17.32
N ILE A 405 2.70 7.57 17.84
CA ILE A 405 4.10 8.01 17.66
C ILE A 405 5.06 7.04 18.32
N ARG A 406 4.82 6.66 19.59
CA ARG A 406 5.67 5.71 20.31
C ARG A 406 5.71 4.34 19.64
N ALA A 407 4.57 3.83 19.20
CA ALA A 407 4.50 2.56 18.48
C ALA A 407 5.27 2.63 17.14
N SER A 408 5.13 3.72 16.38
CA SER A 408 5.88 3.92 15.14
C SER A 408 7.39 3.94 15.39
N MET A 409 7.85 4.54 16.46
CA MET A 409 9.28 4.61 16.81
C MET A 409 9.80 3.27 17.35
N SER A 410 9.02 2.63 18.24
CA SER A 410 9.33 1.30 18.80
C SER A 410 9.53 0.25 17.71
N HIS A 411 8.70 0.28 16.67
CA HIS A 411 8.81 -0.62 15.53
C HIS A 411 10.20 -0.59 14.87
N TYR A 412 10.84 0.57 14.85
CA TYR A 412 12.20 0.77 14.32
C TYR A 412 13.29 0.68 15.39
N GLY A 413 12.95 0.24 16.60
CA GLY A 413 13.90 0.11 17.71
C GLY A 413 14.32 1.45 18.35
N LEU A 414 13.57 2.52 18.07
CA LEU A 414 13.81 3.85 18.65
C LEU A 414 13.08 3.97 19.98
N ALA A 415 13.78 4.38 21.02
CA ALA A 415 13.25 4.52 22.37
C ALA A 415 14.07 5.51 23.21
N GLY A 416 13.59 5.83 24.41
CA GLY A 416 14.33 6.66 25.37
C GLY A 416 14.18 8.17 25.14
N GLU A 417 15.21 8.92 25.48
CA GLU A 417 15.17 10.39 25.56
C GLU A 417 14.85 11.05 24.21
N ASP A 418 15.35 10.51 23.10
CA ASP A 418 15.10 11.06 21.77
C ASP A 418 13.62 11.04 21.41
N VAL A 419 12.90 9.95 21.78
CA VAL A 419 11.46 9.83 21.55
C VAL A 419 10.67 10.81 22.43
N GLU A 420 11.05 10.95 23.70
CA GLU A 420 10.37 11.86 24.63
C GLU A 420 10.63 13.33 24.23
N ASN A 421 11.84 13.68 23.82
CA ASN A 421 12.17 15.01 23.30
C ASN A 421 11.38 15.34 22.03
N TYR A 422 11.24 14.37 21.13
CA TYR A 422 10.40 14.53 19.93
C TYR A 422 8.94 14.81 20.27
N LEU A 423 8.38 14.11 21.26
CA LEU A 423 7.00 14.30 21.70
C LEU A 423 6.74 15.68 22.33
N GLU A 424 7.80 16.35 22.85
CA GLU A 424 7.71 17.70 23.40
C GLU A 424 7.98 18.80 22.35
N THR A 425 8.39 18.43 21.12
CA THR A 425 8.70 19.40 20.07
C THR A 425 7.44 20.19 19.64
N PRO A 426 7.51 21.53 19.52
CA PRO A 426 6.40 22.34 19.02
C PRO A 426 5.92 21.88 17.62
N GLY A 427 4.62 21.73 17.46
CA GLY A 427 4.01 21.15 16.25
C GLY A 427 3.82 19.63 16.31
N ILE A 428 4.64 18.93 17.08
CA ILE A 428 4.49 17.48 17.37
C ILE A 428 3.71 17.28 18.68
N LYS A 429 4.09 18.00 19.74
CA LYS A 429 3.33 17.99 20.99
C LYS A 429 1.88 18.32 20.73
N TRP A 430 0.98 17.45 21.22
CA TRP A 430 -0.44 17.56 20.97
C TRP A 430 -0.97 18.95 21.32
N GLY A 431 -1.64 19.59 20.37
CA GLY A 431 -2.27 20.92 20.54
C GLY A 431 -1.28 22.09 20.52
N THR A 432 -0.02 21.89 20.12
CA THR A 432 0.94 22.98 19.96
C THR A 432 1.18 23.31 18.49
N ALA A 433 1.30 24.58 18.17
CA ALA A 433 1.64 25.05 16.84
C ALA A 433 3.12 24.80 16.51
N THR A 434 3.43 24.69 15.23
CA THR A 434 4.80 24.68 14.73
C THR A 434 5.48 26.01 15.04
N LYS A 435 6.72 25.96 15.56
CA LYS A 435 7.52 27.14 15.81
C LYS A 435 8.10 27.66 14.48
N THR A 436 7.73 28.86 14.10
CA THR A 436 8.17 29.49 12.84
C THR A 436 9.25 30.55 13.03
N THR A 437 9.68 30.78 14.27
CA THR A 437 10.78 31.67 14.63
C THR A 437 11.76 30.94 15.56
N ASP A 438 13.06 31.20 15.43
CA ASP A 438 14.07 30.74 16.37
C ASP A 438 14.02 31.51 17.71
N ASP A 439 14.95 31.21 18.63
CA ASP A 439 15.00 31.84 19.94
C ASP A 439 15.46 33.29 19.85
N GLU A 440 16.12 33.67 18.77
CA GLU A 440 16.56 35.04 18.45
C GLU A 440 15.46 35.85 17.73
N GLY A 441 14.33 35.21 17.35
CA GLY A 441 13.19 35.84 16.67
C GLY A 441 13.32 35.90 15.15
N ASN A 442 14.28 35.19 14.54
CA ASN A 442 14.41 35.09 13.10
C ASN A 442 13.34 34.16 12.53
N ASP A 443 12.83 34.48 11.34
CA ASP A 443 11.86 33.63 10.64
C ASP A 443 12.54 32.35 10.12
N ILE A 444 12.12 31.19 10.63
CA ILE A 444 12.55 29.87 10.21
C ILE A 444 11.46 29.13 9.42
N SER A 445 10.38 29.78 9.06
CA SER A 445 9.25 29.17 8.34
C SER A 445 9.69 28.52 7.02
N VAL A 446 10.69 29.08 6.37
CA VAL A 446 11.32 28.56 5.16
C VAL A 446 11.87 27.13 5.30
N GLN A 447 12.23 26.72 6.52
CA GLN A 447 12.70 25.35 6.80
C GLN A 447 11.60 24.31 6.66
N PHE A 448 10.33 24.74 6.66
CA PHE A 448 9.15 23.90 6.53
C PHE A 448 8.56 23.90 5.12
N MET A 449 9.09 24.67 4.20
CA MET A 449 8.59 24.93 2.83
C MET A 449 7.15 25.43 2.74
N ASP A 450 6.87 26.30 1.78
CA ASP A 450 5.56 26.95 1.59
C ASP A 450 4.39 25.98 1.33
N TRP A 451 4.69 24.78 0.81
CA TRP A 451 3.71 23.75 0.56
C TRP A 451 3.44 22.81 1.75
N LEU A 452 4.22 22.91 2.83
CA LEU A 452 3.86 22.30 4.10
C LEU A 452 2.79 23.17 4.76
N GLN A 453 1.67 22.58 5.09
CA GLN A 453 0.63 23.29 5.86
C GLN A 453 1.09 23.43 7.32
N ILE A 454 1.93 24.41 7.59
CA ILE A 454 2.36 24.74 8.94
C ILE A 454 1.13 25.13 9.76
N CYS A 455 0.87 24.42 10.85
CA CYS A 455 -0.08 24.86 11.85
C CYS A 455 0.54 26.03 12.63
N SER A 456 0.23 27.26 12.24
CA SER A 456 0.64 28.47 12.98
C SER A 456 -0.15 28.66 14.29
N SER A 457 -1.31 28.00 14.39
CA SER A 457 -2.12 27.91 15.60
C SER A 457 -2.95 26.61 15.57
N ILE A 458 -3.19 26.00 16.71
CA ILE A 458 -4.10 24.85 16.82
C ILE A 458 -5.45 25.39 17.28
N VAL A 459 -6.34 25.60 16.33
CA VAL A 459 -7.67 26.21 16.57
C VAL A 459 -8.75 25.38 15.88
N GLY A 460 -9.20 24.32 16.50
CA GLY A 460 -10.30 23.51 16.00
C GLY A 460 -9.91 22.16 15.44
N THR A 461 -10.92 21.38 15.07
CA THR A 461 -10.80 19.97 14.73
C THR A 461 -9.84 19.71 13.56
N ASN A 462 -9.82 20.57 12.54
CA ASN A 462 -8.97 20.36 11.36
C ASN A 462 -7.48 20.44 11.67
N ASP A 463 -7.06 21.29 12.61
CA ASP A 463 -5.65 21.44 12.94
C ASP A 463 -5.14 20.25 13.77
N PHE A 464 -5.93 19.75 14.72
CA PHE A 464 -5.64 18.49 15.39
C PHE A 464 -5.59 17.31 14.41
N LEU A 465 -6.48 17.32 13.42
CA LEU A 465 -6.49 16.31 12.37
C LEU A 465 -5.21 16.35 11.54
N LYS A 466 -4.67 17.54 11.23
CA LYS A 466 -3.38 17.67 10.53
C LYS A 466 -2.24 17.01 11.32
N GLN A 467 -2.17 17.22 12.63
CA GLN A 467 -1.16 16.55 13.48
C GLN A 467 -1.28 15.04 13.39
N ILE A 468 -2.50 14.49 13.51
CA ILE A 468 -2.75 13.06 13.40
C ILE A 468 -2.33 12.54 12.02
N ILE A 469 -2.78 13.18 10.95
CA ILE A 469 -2.54 12.71 9.57
C ILE A 469 -1.07 12.78 9.20
N MET A 470 -0.35 13.83 9.61
CA MET A 470 1.10 13.94 9.41
C MET A 470 1.84 12.77 10.09
N GLN A 471 1.53 12.49 11.35
CA GLN A 471 2.17 11.40 12.08
C GLN A 471 1.76 10.02 11.55
N HIS A 472 0.51 9.86 11.13
CA HIS A 472 0.04 8.65 10.48
C HIS A 472 0.81 8.40 9.16
N TRP A 473 0.97 9.43 8.31
CA TRP A 473 1.75 9.35 7.07
C TRP A 473 3.20 8.95 7.33
N LEU A 474 3.84 9.54 8.37
CA LEU A 474 5.20 9.19 8.78
C LEU A 474 5.31 7.76 9.33
N ALA A 475 4.25 7.20 9.89
CA ALA A 475 4.28 5.87 10.50
C ALA A 475 4.18 4.70 9.50
N ILE A 476 3.79 4.96 8.24
CA ILE A 476 3.54 3.93 7.22
C ILE A 476 4.41 4.10 5.95
N PRO A 477 5.73 4.35 6.05
CA PRO A 477 6.57 4.83 4.94
C PRO A 477 6.62 3.87 3.75
N ASN A 478 6.49 2.57 3.98
CA ASN A 478 6.58 1.54 2.94
C ASN A 478 5.21 0.91 2.57
N GLN A 479 4.10 1.41 3.14
CA GLN A 479 2.74 0.98 2.83
C GLN A 479 2.12 1.90 1.76
N GLY A 480 2.69 1.91 0.57
CA GLY A 480 2.42 2.95 -0.42
C GLY A 480 0.95 3.09 -0.83
N VAL A 481 0.18 2.00 -0.92
CA VAL A 481 -1.26 2.07 -1.25
C VAL A 481 -2.07 2.73 -0.12
N ASP A 482 -1.78 2.37 1.14
CA ASP A 482 -2.50 2.93 2.29
C ASP A 482 -2.09 4.39 2.54
N MET A 483 -0.81 4.72 2.37
CA MET A 483 -0.32 6.09 2.38
C MET A 483 -0.98 6.94 1.28
N TRP A 484 -1.04 6.46 0.04
CA TRP A 484 -1.75 7.12 -1.06
C TRP A 484 -3.25 7.25 -0.79
N THR A 485 -3.86 6.26 -0.13
CA THR A 485 -5.26 6.31 0.31
C THR A 485 -5.48 7.39 1.36
N LEU A 486 -4.61 7.49 2.36
CA LEU A 486 -4.65 8.51 3.39
C LEU A 486 -4.62 9.93 2.79
N MET A 487 -3.73 10.15 1.82
CA MET A 487 -3.61 11.43 1.11
C MET A 487 -4.89 11.79 0.35
N ARG A 488 -5.45 10.85 -0.43
CA ARG A 488 -6.67 11.07 -1.22
C ARG A 488 -7.91 11.27 -0.35
N ARG A 489 -7.96 10.61 0.81
CA ARG A 489 -9.07 10.70 1.75
C ARG A 489 -9.10 12.01 2.52
N THR A 490 -7.95 12.52 2.94
CA THR A 490 -7.87 13.64 3.89
C THR A 490 -7.53 14.97 3.24
N GLN A 491 -6.66 14.97 2.24
CA GLN A 491 -6.15 16.15 1.54
C GLN A 491 -5.66 17.28 2.48
N LEU A 492 -5.10 16.88 3.62
CA LEU A 492 -4.61 17.80 4.64
C LEU A 492 -3.12 18.10 4.53
N MET A 493 -2.39 17.31 3.74
CA MET A 493 -0.97 17.52 3.48
C MET A 493 -0.80 18.14 2.10
N ASN A 494 0.07 19.13 2.01
CA ASN A 494 0.51 19.65 0.73
C ASN A 494 1.60 18.74 0.16
N PHE A 495 1.45 18.42 -1.10
CA PHE A 495 2.41 17.66 -1.88
C PHE A 495 2.88 18.49 -3.06
N GLU A 496 4.10 18.23 -3.47
CA GLU A 496 4.70 18.92 -4.57
C GLU A 496 3.99 18.56 -5.88
N PRO A 497 3.50 19.53 -6.68
CA PRO A 497 2.92 19.24 -7.99
C PRO A 497 4.03 18.84 -8.96
N CYS A 498 3.75 17.90 -9.87
CA CYS A 498 4.67 17.60 -10.94
C CYS A 498 4.85 18.82 -11.86
N PHE A 499 6.06 19.05 -12.35
CA PHE A 499 6.34 20.12 -13.29
C PHE A 499 5.65 19.88 -14.63
N SER A 500 4.66 20.70 -14.97
CA SER A 500 3.80 20.52 -16.14
C SER A 500 4.32 21.14 -17.45
N GLY A 501 5.55 21.67 -17.45
CA GLY A 501 6.11 22.37 -18.62
C GLY A 501 6.63 21.48 -19.74
N TYR A 502 6.61 20.15 -19.58
CA TYR A 502 7.14 19.20 -20.55
C TYR A 502 6.07 18.22 -21.03
N GLU A 503 6.16 17.85 -22.28
CA GLU A 503 5.29 16.84 -22.87
C GLU A 503 5.41 15.50 -22.14
N GLY A 504 4.25 14.93 -21.74
CA GLY A 504 4.17 13.67 -21.03
C GLY A 504 4.26 13.76 -19.51
N PHE A 505 4.28 14.96 -18.92
CA PHE A 505 4.12 15.18 -17.48
C PHE A 505 2.71 15.63 -17.16
N TYR A 506 2.16 15.04 -16.10
CA TYR A 506 0.89 15.46 -15.54
C TYR A 506 1.13 16.16 -14.22
N LYS A 507 0.43 17.26 -13.99
CA LYS A 507 0.68 18.13 -12.83
C LYS A 507 0.30 17.49 -11.49
N TYR A 508 -0.63 16.54 -11.50
CA TYR A 508 -1.28 16.08 -10.29
C TYR A 508 -1.08 14.59 -10.03
N ILE A 509 -1.05 14.25 -8.74
CA ILE A 509 -1.05 12.85 -8.30
C ILE A 509 -2.37 12.19 -8.72
N PRO A 510 -2.32 11.02 -9.38
CA PRO A 510 -3.51 10.30 -9.80
C PRO A 510 -4.41 9.88 -8.63
N TYR A 511 -5.72 9.79 -8.90
CA TYR A 511 -6.69 9.25 -7.94
C TYR A 511 -6.81 7.74 -8.00
N ARG A 512 -6.49 7.13 -9.13
CA ARG A 512 -6.57 5.68 -9.36
C ARG A 512 -5.60 5.25 -10.45
N LEU A 513 -5.39 3.95 -10.57
CA LEU A 513 -4.85 3.38 -11.80
C LEU A 513 -6.01 3.07 -12.76
N LYS A 514 -5.75 3.17 -14.08
CA LYS A 514 -6.73 2.78 -15.08
C LYS A 514 -6.93 1.27 -15.11
N TYR A 515 -8.11 0.83 -15.48
CA TYR A 515 -8.30 -0.57 -15.85
C TYR A 515 -7.42 -0.89 -17.06
N PRO A 516 -6.77 -2.06 -17.06
CA PRO A 516 -5.87 -2.42 -18.15
C PRO A 516 -6.63 -2.70 -19.45
N THR A 517 -5.92 -2.66 -20.57
CA THR A 517 -6.47 -2.94 -21.88
C THR A 517 -7.10 -4.33 -21.99
N SER A 518 -6.61 -5.31 -21.23
CA SER A 518 -7.21 -6.65 -21.16
C SER A 518 -8.65 -6.62 -20.64
N GLU A 519 -8.94 -5.85 -19.58
CA GLU A 519 -10.31 -5.71 -19.07
C GLU A 519 -11.23 -5.04 -20.08
N ILE A 520 -10.74 -3.98 -20.72
CA ILE A 520 -11.50 -3.26 -21.75
C ILE A 520 -11.83 -4.18 -22.94
N GLN A 521 -10.94 -5.14 -23.26
CA GLN A 521 -11.12 -6.05 -24.40
C GLN A 521 -11.96 -7.29 -24.07
N TYR A 522 -11.79 -7.88 -22.88
CA TYR A 522 -12.41 -9.17 -22.55
C TYR A 522 -13.66 -9.04 -21.70
N ASN A 523 -13.79 -7.97 -20.91
CA ASN A 523 -14.95 -7.69 -20.06
C ASN A 523 -15.56 -6.31 -20.38
N THR A 524 -15.64 -5.98 -21.66
CA THR A 524 -15.97 -4.65 -22.20
C THR A 524 -17.20 -4.03 -21.55
N THR A 525 -18.35 -4.74 -21.61
CA THR A 525 -19.63 -4.19 -21.14
C THR A 525 -19.61 -3.83 -19.66
N GLU A 526 -19.08 -4.71 -18.81
CA GLU A 526 -19.04 -4.47 -17.36
C GLU A 526 -18.00 -3.40 -17.01
N CYS A 527 -16.87 -3.35 -17.74
CA CYS A 527 -15.88 -2.31 -17.58
C CYS A 527 -16.44 -0.92 -17.98
N GLU A 528 -17.23 -0.84 -19.06
CA GLU A 528 -17.93 0.39 -19.47
C GLU A 528 -18.96 0.81 -18.42
N ILE A 529 -19.76 -0.13 -17.89
CA ILE A 529 -20.70 0.15 -16.79
C ILE A 529 -19.98 0.72 -15.58
N ALA A 530 -18.85 0.12 -15.19
CA ALA A 530 -18.05 0.62 -14.07
C ALA A 530 -17.53 2.03 -14.33
N CYS A 531 -17.01 2.29 -15.53
CA CYS A 531 -16.47 3.58 -15.91
C CYS A 531 -17.53 4.70 -15.98
N ASP A 532 -18.71 4.40 -16.53
CA ASP A 532 -19.70 5.42 -16.83
C ASP A 532 -20.70 5.63 -15.68
N ASN A 533 -20.97 4.58 -14.88
CA ASN A 533 -22.03 4.62 -13.88
C ASN A 533 -21.50 4.60 -12.43
N TYR A 534 -20.29 4.08 -12.18
CA TYR A 534 -19.80 3.90 -10.81
C TYR A 534 -18.65 4.85 -10.47
N LEU A 535 -17.75 5.14 -11.43
CA LEU A 535 -16.73 6.16 -11.25
C LEU A 535 -17.34 7.56 -11.34
N GLN A 536 -16.84 8.48 -10.52
CA GLN A 536 -17.35 9.84 -10.49
C GLN A 536 -16.56 10.74 -11.45
N PRO A 537 -17.17 11.24 -12.53
CA PRO A 537 -16.52 12.19 -13.42
C PRO A 537 -16.08 13.45 -12.67
N ARG A 538 -15.00 14.06 -13.15
CA ARG A 538 -14.43 15.22 -12.52
C ARG A 538 -13.93 16.22 -13.57
N GLY A 539 -14.69 17.28 -13.78
CA GLY A 539 -14.42 18.20 -14.87
C GLY A 539 -14.38 17.49 -16.21
N ASN A 540 -13.25 17.56 -16.91
CA ASN A 540 -13.02 16.85 -18.19
C ASN A 540 -12.59 15.38 -18.01
N PHE A 541 -12.24 14.96 -16.80
CA PHE A 541 -11.84 13.58 -16.51
C PHE A 541 -13.09 12.71 -16.34
N LYS A 542 -13.20 11.66 -17.13
CA LYS A 542 -14.33 10.74 -17.15
C LYS A 542 -13.93 9.36 -17.64
N GLY A 543 -14.80 8.39 -17.41
CA GLY A 543 -14.58 7.01 -17.85
C GLY A 543 -13.34 6.39 -17.19
N ASN A 544 -12.53 5.67 -17.95
CA ASN A 544 -11.33 5.02 -17.45
C ASN A 544 -10.12 5.98 -17.35
N ASP A 545 -10.32 7.16 -16.75
CA ASP A 545 -9.23 8.11 -16.52
C ASP A 545 -8.64 7.97 -15.11
N MET A 546 -7.32 8.24 -14.97
CA MET A 546 -6.62 8.12 -13.69
C MET A 546 -6.95 9.26 -12.73
N TYR A 547 -7.51 10.36 -13.22
CA TYR A 547 -7.93 11.52 -12.44
C TYR A 547 -9.41 11.53 -12.07
N VAL A 548 -10.14 10.51 -12.45
CA VAL A 548 -11.50 10.26 -11.98
C VAL A 548 -11.45 9.86 -10.51
N LYS A 549 -12.30 10.49 -9.72
CA LYS A 549 -12.30 10.36 -8.26
C LYS A 549 -12.92 9.03 -7.80
N LEU A 550 -12.33 8.40 -6.82
CA LEU A 550 -12.92 7.27 -6.09
C LEU A 550 -14.03 7.77 -5.15
N TRP A 551 -15.00 6.92 -4.85
CA TRP A 551 -16.17 7.30 -4.06
C TRP A 551 -15.82 7.97 -2.73
N TRP A 552 -14.87 7.44 -1.98
CA TRP A 552 -14.47 7.92 -0.65
C TRP A 552 -13.42 9.04 -0.67
N ALA A 553 -12.84 9.34 -1.81
CA ALA A 553 -11.79 10.35 -1.93
C ALA A 553 -12.41 11.77 -1.94
N LEU A 554 -11.75 12.73 -1.27
CA LEU A 554 -12.17 14.11 -1.32
C LEU A 554 -11.78 14.77 -2.65
N PRO A 555 -12.62 15.67 -3.18
CA PRO A 555 -12.18 16.57 -4.23
C PRO A 555 -11.13 17.51 -3.65
N ASN A 556 -10.04 17.74 -4.35
CA ASN A 556 -9.03 18.66 -3.85
C ASN A 556 -9.43 20.11 -4.05
N VAL A 557 -9.29 20.90 -3.00
CA VAL A 557 -9.61 22.32 -3.02
C VAL A 557 -8.37 23.20 -2.76
N LYS A 558 -7.30 22.64 -2.21
CA LYS A 558 -6.14 23.43 -1.75
C LYS A 558 -4.77 22.80 -2.04
N ASN A 559 -4.70 21.53 -2.31
CA ASN A 559 -3.43 20.84 -2.53
C ASN A 559 -3.09 20.83 -4.02
N THR A 560 -2.04 21.53 -4.39
CA THR A 560 -1.63 21.69 -5.80
C THR A 560 -1.14 20.40 -6.46
N ALA A 561 -0.79 19.38 -5.67
CA ALA A 561 -0.38 18.08 -6.19
C ALA A 561 -1.53 17.13 -6.53
N ILE A 562 -2.77 17.47 -6.16
CA ILE A 562 -3.97 16.69 -6.45
C ILE A 562 -4.94 17.55 -7.26
N PRO A 563 -5.58 17.04 -8.34
CA PRO A 563 -6.39 17.87 -9.23
C PRO A 563 -7.52 18.61 -8.51
N GLU A 564 -7.69 19.90 -8.80
CA GLU A 564 -8.87 20.66 -8.42
C GLU A 564 -10.09 20.21 -9.25
N GLU A 565 -11.30 20.61 -8.81
CA GLU A 565 -12.53 20.31 -9.57
C GLU A 565 -12.58 21.01 -10.93
N THR A 566 -11.86 22.11 -11.09
CA THR A 566 -11.74 22.81 -12.37
C THR A 566 -10.78 22.06 -13.28
N PRO A 567 -11.21 21.76 -14.52
CA PRO A 567 -10.34 21.08 -15.46
C PRO A 567 -9.14 21.96 -15.81
N TYR A 568 -8.00 21.34 -16.00
CA TYR A 568 -6.89 21.98 -16.65
C TYR A 568 -7.25 22.25 -18.10
N LEU A 569 -7.13 23.49 -18.48
CA LEU A 569 -7.03 23.91 -19.86
C LEU A 569 -5.60 23.72 -20.36
#